data_e39ce7ceabcf1f701922a1db39792d29
#
_entry.id   e39ce7ceabcf1f701922a1db39792d29
#
_cell.length_a   1.000
_cell.length_b   1.000
_cell.length_c   1.000
_cell.angle_alpha   90.00
_cell.angle_beta   90.00
_cell.angle_gamma   90.00
#
_symmetry.space_group_name_H-M   'P 1'
#
loop_
_entity.id
_entity.type
_entity.pdbx_description
1 polymer ?
#
loop_
_entity_poly.entity_id
_entity_poly.type
_entity_poly.pdbx_seq_one_letter_code
_entity_poly.pdbx_strand_id
1 'polypeptide(L)'
;QAREYGILGKNIFGTGFNFDIEIRLGAGAFVCGEETALLESIEGRRGQPRVKPPYPAQSGLWGYPTLINNVETYANIAQIILKGPEWYSSIGTQNSKGTKVFALGGNVNNVGLVEVPMGTTLREIVYDIGGGIPNGREFKAAQTGGPSGGCIPKEHLDTPIDYESLKAIGSMMGSGGLIVMDDTKCMVCLAKFYLQFTVSESCGKCTPCRIGTKRMLEILEKLCSGEGNEYDIYRLEKLAVNIQKSSICGLGQSAPNPVISTLKYFREEFRQHAIEKECKAMECKALAKIEIDEDKCKACGLCQKNCPVNAIEGKGRDKRHINQDKCIKCTTCIRSCPFHAIG
;
A
#
# COMPACT_ATOMS: atom_id res chain seq x y z
N GLN A 1 -16.19 -32.71 -8.58
CA GLN A 1 -15.66 -32.88 -9.94
C GLN A 1 -14.29 -33.57 -9.92
N ALA A 2 -13.19 -32.98 -9.33
CA ALA A 2 -11.85 -33.58 -9.39
C ALA A 2 -11.78 -35.01 -8.83
N ARG A 3 -12.52 -35.32 -7.75
CA ARG A 3 -12.64 -36.67 -7.21
C ARG A 3 -13.47 -37.59 -8.15
N GLU A 4 -14.50 -37.08 -8.79
CA GLU A 4 -15.31 -37.82 -9.77
C GLU A 4 -14.51 -38.18 -11.03
N TYR A 5 -13.59 -37.28 -11.44
CA TYR A 5 -12.67 -37.53 -12.55
C TYR A 5 -11.45 -38.39 -12.17
N GLY A 6 -11.35 -38.85 -10.92
CA GLY A 6 -10.21 -39.65 -10.46
C GLY A 6 -8.88 -38.92 -10.38
N ILE A 7 -8.93 -37.58 -10.31
CA ILE A 7 -7.73 -36.74 -10.20
C ILE A 7 -7.32 -36.47 -8.73
N LEU A 8 -8.27 -36.68 -7.80
CA LEU A 8 -8.07 -36.59 -6.36
C LEU A 8 -8.65 -37.83 -5.66
N GLY A 9 -8.10 -38.15 -4.49
CA GLY A 9 -8.54 -39.25 -3.66
C GLY A 9 -7.58 -40.44 -3.70
N LYS A 10 -8.15 -41.64 -3.76
CA LYS A 10 -7.39 -42.91 -3.74
C LYS A 10 -7.16 -43.44 -5.15
N ASN A 11 -6.01 -44.10 -5.35
CA ASN A 11 -5.65 -44.80 -6.58
C ASN A 11 -5.85 -43.96 -7.85
N ILE A 12 -5.31 -42.73 -7.83
CA ILE A 12 -5.44 -41.75 -8.92
C ILE A 12 -4.93 -42.37 -10.23
N PHE A 13 -5.79 -42.37 -11.26
CA PHE A 13 -5.54 -42.99 -12.58
C PHE A 13 -5.13 -44.48 -12.55
N GLY A 14 -5.50 -45.21 -11.49
CA GLY A 14 -5.10 -46.61 -11.34
C GLY A 14 -3.61 -46.86 -11.03
N THR A 15 -2.89 -45.84 -10.63
CA THR A 15 -1.43 -45.88 -10.39
C THR A 15 -1.01 -46.30 -8.98
N GLY A 16 -1.98 -46.49 -8.07
CA GLY A 16 -1.73 -46.72 -6.64
C GLY A 16 -1.42 -45.44 -5.86
N PHE A 17 -1.28 -44.28 -6.53
CA PHE A 17 -1.01 -43.00 -5.88
C PHE A 17 -2.28 -42.45 -5.24
N ASN A 18 -2.14 -41.95 -3.99
CA ASN A 18 -3.24 -41.33 -3.25
C ASN A 18 -2.87 -39.89 -2.94
N PHE A 19 -3.74 -38.96 -3.30
CA PHE A 19 -3.58 -37.54 -2.97
C PHE A 19 -4.94 -36.86 -2.86
N ASP A 20 -5.12 -36.05 -1.84
CA ASP A 20 -6.35 -35.29 -1.66
C ASP A 20 -6.05 -33.84 -1.22
N ILE A 21 -7.01 -32.95 -1.42
CA ILE A 21 -6.96 -31.55 -1.04
C ILE A 21 -8.11 -31.25 -0.10
N GLU A 22 -7.80 -30.69 1.05
CA GLU A 22 -8.78 -30.22 2.01
C GLU A 22 -8.79 -28.70 2.09
N ILE A 23 -9.99 -28.10 2.01
CA ILE A 23 -10.17 -26.65 2.11
C ILE A 23 -10.45 -26.29 3.57
N ARG A 24 -9.66 -25.38 4.13
CA ARG A 24 -9.88 -24.78 5.44
C ARG A 24 -10.20 -23.30 5.28
N LEU A 25 -11.35 -22.87 5.78
CA LEU A 25 -11.77 -21.46 5.73
C LEU A 25 -11.28 -20.73 6.98
N GLY A 26 -10.59 -19.61 6.75
CA GLY A 26 -10.18 -18.69 7.81
C GLY A 26 -11.14 -17.49 7.92
N ALA A 27 -10.93 -16.65 8.93
CA ALA A 27 -11.71 -15.43 9.16
C ALA A 27 -11.18 -14.19 8.39
N GLY A 28 -10.22 -14.36 7.49
CA GLY A 28 -9.66 -13.27 6.67
C GLY A 28 -8.67 -12.36 7.42
N ALA A 29 -8.15 -12.76 8.58
CA ALA A 29 -7.15 -11.98 9.30
C ALA A 29 -5.82 -11.94 8.54
N PHE A 30 -5.32 -10.75 8.24
CA PHE A 30 -4.08 -10.53 7.49
C PHE A 30 -2.86 -11.20 8.16
N VAL A 31 -2.81 -11.22 9.50
CA VAL A 31 -1.73 -11.88 10.26
C VAL A 31 -1.63 -13.37 9.97
N CYS A 32 -2.72 -14.04 9.58
CA CYS A 32 -2.72 -15.46 9.19
C CYS A 32 -2.05 -15.72 7.83
N GLY A 33 -1.59 -14.68 7.12
CA GLY A 33 -0.63 -14.81 6.02
C GLY A 33 0.80 -15.11 6.48
N GLU A 34 1.13 -14.89 7.74
CA GLU A 34 2.39 -15.39 8.33
C GLU A 34 2.28 -16.90 8.56
N GLU A 35 3.31 -17.65 8.12
CA GLU A 35 3.24 -19.11 8.00
C GLU A 35 2.84 -19.84 9.30
N THR A 36 3.38 -19.43 10.44
CA THR A 36 3.09 -20.07 11.73
C THR A 36 1.74 -19.61 12.30
N ALA A 37 1.33 -18.37 12.06
CA ALA A 37 -0.01 -17.90 12.41
C ALA A 37 -1.10 -18.62 11.58
N LEU A 38 -0.81 -18.94 10.30
CA LEU A 38 -1.66 -19.78 9.46
C LEU A 38 -1.84 -21.17 10.08
N LEU A 39 -0.75 -21.81 10.53
CA LEU A 39 -0.82 -23.12 11.18
C LEU A 39 -1.66 -23.07 12.45
N GLU A 40 -1.46 -22.07 13.32
CA GLU A 40 -2.28 -21.88 14.51
C GLU A 40 -3.78 -21.75 14.18
N SER A 41 -4.10 -20.98 13.14
CA SER A 41 -5.48 -20.81 12.69
C SER A 41 -6.09 -22.13 12.17
N ILE A 42 -5.36 -22.92 11.38
CA ILE A 42 -5.83 -24.23 10.89
C ILE A 42 -6.05 -25.21 12.03
N GLU A 43 -5.22 -25.16 13.07
CA GLU A 43 -5.32 -25.98 14.28
C GLU A 43 -6.46 -25.52 15.23
N GLY A 44 -7.22 -24.46 14.87
CA GLY A 44 -8.31 -23.92 15.67
C GLY A 44 -7.86 -23.05 16.84
N ARG A 45 -6.59 -22.65 16.85
CA ARG A 45 -6.03 -21.72 17.84
C ARG A 45 -6.04 -20.28 17.31
N ARG A 46 -5.76 -19.33 18.20
CA ARG A 46 -5.63 -17.93 17.82
C ARG A 46 -4.48 -17.76 16.83
N GLY A 47 -4.74 -17.12 15.68
CA GLY A 47 -3.76 -16.84 14.64
C GLY A 47 -2.65 -15.89 15.10
N GLN A 48 -1.66 -16.46 15.77
CA GLN A 48 -0.49 -15.74 16.28
C GLN A 48 0.79 -16.44 15.85
N PRO A 49 1.84 -15.71 15.47
CA PRO A 49 3.11 -16.29 15.09
C PRO A 49 3.75 -17.13 16.22
N ARG A 50 4.36 -18.23 15.85
CA ARG A 50 5.25 -19.02 16.73
C ARG A 50 6.66 -18.42 16.69
N VAL A 51 7.41 -18.63 17.76
CA VAL A 51 8.84 -18.33 17.79
C VAL A 51 9.60 -19.42 17.01
N LYS A 52 10.51 -19.03 16.18
CA LYS A 52 11.37 -19.94 15.39
C LYS A 52 12.79 -19.94 16.01
N PRO A 53 13.48 -21.06 16.11
CA PRO A 53 13.07 -22.44 15.82
C PRO A 53 12.05 -23.00 16.83
N PRO A 54 11.32 -24.11 16.51
CA PRO A 54 11.42 -24.90 15.28
C PRO A 54 10.73 -24.24 14.09
N TYR A 55 11.24 -24.52 12.89
CA TYR A 55 10.61 -24.09 11.63
C TYR A 55 9.51 -25.06 11.21
N PRO A 56 8.52 -24.64 10.39
CA PRO A 56 7.43 -25.51 9.94
C PRO A 56 7.89 -26.80 9.27
N ALA A 57 9.02 -26.77 8.56
CA ALA A 57 9.62 -27.96 7.96
C ALA A 57 10.11 -28.99 9.00
N GLN A 58 10.33 -28.57 10.24
CA GLN A 58 10.71 -29.45 11.35
C GLN A 58 9.50 -29.84 12.20
N SER A 59 8.63 -28.88 12.52
CA SER A 59 7.44 -29.06 13.34
C SER A 59 6.38 -28.00 12.97
N GLY A 60 5.52 -28.36 12.05
CA GLY A 60 4.47 -27.52 11.51
C GLY A 60 3.07 -27.88 11.99
N LEU A 61 2.16 -28.20 11.07
CA LEU A 61 0.76 -28.52 11.34
C LEU A 61 0.65 -29.79 12.19
N TRP A 62 -0.03 -29.68 13.33
CA TRP A 62 -0.17 -30.74 14.36
C TRP A 62 1.16 -31.37 14.78
N GLY A 63 2.26 -30.62 14.69
CA GLY A 63 3.59 -31.07 15.06
C GLY A 63 4.34 -31.84 13.97
N TYR A 64 3.73 -32.06 12.82
CA TYR A 64 4.35 -32.76 11.69
C TYR A 64 5.15 -31.79 10.79
N PRO A 65 6.22 -32.27 10.13
CA PRO A 65 6.91 -31.50 9.11
C PRO A 65 5.96 -31.00 8.05
N THR A 66 5.94 -29.68 7.80
CA THR A 66 4.94 -29.06 6.94
C THR A 66 5.62 -28.11 5.96
N LEU A 67 5.30 -28.28 4.66
CA LEU A 67 5.69 -27.40 3.59
C LEU A 67 4.60 -26.35 3.35
N ILE A 68 4.97 -25.08 3.33
CA ILE A 68 4.06 -23.95 3.12
C ILE A 68 4.57 -23.14 1.93
N ASN A 69 3.69 -22.87 0.96
CA ASN A 69 3.99 -22.03 -0.21
C ASN A 69 2.79 -21.12 -0.54
N ASN A 70 3.09 -20.02 -1.21
CA ASN A 70 2.07 -19.16 -1.79
C ASN A 70 1.32 -19.88 -2.92
N VAL A 71 0.06 -19.50 -3.14
CA VAL A 71 -0.79 -20.05 -4.22
C VAL A 71 -0.13 -19.80 -5.59
N GLU A 72 0.46 -18.64 -5.82
CA GLU A 72 1.15 -18.31 -7.07
C GLU A 72 2.34 -19.25 -7.32
N THR A 73 3.08 -19.66 -6.27
CA THR A 73 4.14 -20.69 -6.37
C THR A 73 3.56 -22.01 -6.86
N TYR A 74 2.48 -22.49 -6.24
CA TYR A 74 1.83 -23.72 -6.66
C TYR A 74 1.26 -23.66 -8.08
N ALA A 75 0.72 -22.51 -8.50
CA ALA A 75 0.19 -22.30 -9.84
C ALA A 75 1.26 -22.45 -10.94
N ASN A 76 2.52 -22.13 -10.65
CA ASN A 76 3.61 -22.28 -11.60
C ASN A 76 4.13 -23.72 -11.74
N ILE A 77 3.96 -24.58 -10.73
CA ILE A 77 4.56 -25.92 -10.70
C ILE A 77 4.16 -26.77 -11.91
N ALA A 78 2.88 -26.79 -12.26
CA ALA A 78 2.38 -27.59 -13.38
C ALA A 78 3.05 -27.17 -14.71
N GLN A 79 3.20 -25.87 -14.95
CA GLN A 79 3.84 -25.36 -16.17
C GLN A 79 5.33 -25.65 -16.19
N ILE A 80 6.01 -25.57 -15.04
CA ILE A 80 7.44 -25.92 -14.95
C ILE A 80 7.67 -27.40 -15.25
N ILE A 81 6.81 -28.29 -14.72
CA ILE A 81 6.92 -29.73 -14.99
C ILE A 81 6.65 -30.05 -16.47
N LEU A 82 5.66 -29.40 -17.10
CA LEU A 82 5.27 -29.65 -18.48
C LEU A 82 6.28 -29.08 -19.49
N LYS A 83 6.82 -27.88 -19.25
CA LYS A 83 7.66 -27.15 -20.20
C LYS A 83 9.17 -27.24 -19.90
N GLY A 84 9.52 -27.74 -18.73
CA GLY A 84 10.90 -27.86 -18.24
C GLY A 84 11.41 -26.64 -17.49
N PRO A 85 12.46 -26.82 -16.66
CA PRO A 85 13.05 -25.76 -15.86
C PRO A 85 13.75 -24.68 -16.70
N GLU A 86 14.31 -25.05 -17.84
CA GLU A 86 14.97 -24.13 -18.78
C GLU A 86 13.97 -23.09 -19.34
N TRP A 87 12.77 -23.53 -19.68
CA TRP A 87 11.70 -22.62 -20.11
C TRP A 87 11.38 -21.59 -19.01
N TYR A 88 11.17 -22.04 -17.77
CA TYR A 88 10.84 -21.11 -16.68
C TYR A 88 12.01 -20.17 -16.38
N SER A 89 13.23 -20.68 -16.37
CA SER A 89 14.42 -19.88 -16.08
C SER A 89 14.80 -18.90 -17.20
N SER A 90 14.27 -19.08 -18.42
CA SER A 90 14.44 -18.13 -19.53
C SER A 90 13.60 -16.87 -19.40
N ILE A 91 12.58 -16.86 -18.51
CA ILE A 91 11.70 -15.72 -18.24
C ILE A 91 12.18 -15.00 -16.99
N GLY A 92 12.19 -13.67 -17.01
CA GLY A 92 12.56 -12.84 -15.86
C GLY A 92 14.04 -12.44 -15.85
N THR A 93 14.52 -12.00 -14.69
CA THR A 93 15.90 -11.53 -14.48
C THR A 93 16.83 -12.69 -14.09
N GLN A 94 18.11 -12.39 -13.90
CA GLN A 94 19.08 -13.40 -13.48
C GLN A 94 18.70 -14.07 -12.15
N ASN A 95 18.21 -13.30 -11.18
CA ASN A 95 17.93 -13.75 -9.81
C ASN A 95 16.43 -13.91 -9.51
N SER A 96 15.56 -13.29 -10.30
CA SER A 96 14.11 -13.37 -10.16
C SER A 96 13.51 -13.97 -11.42
N LYS A 97 13.18 -15.26 -11.38
CA LYS A 97 12.70 -16.03 -12.54
C LYS A 97 11.19 -16.05 -12.62
N GLY A 98 10.67 -16.26 -13.84
CA GLY A 98 9.26 -16.41 -14.11
C GLY A 98 8.52 -15.08 -14.27
N THR A 99 7.21 -15.14 -14.03
CA THR A 99 6.29 -14.01 -14.11
C THR A 99 5.77 -13.61 -12.74
N LYS A 100 5.16 -12.43 -12.68
CA LYS A 100 4.44 -11.97 -11.48
C LYS A 100 3.09 -11.38 -11.88
N VAL A 101 2.05 -11.76 -11.14
CA VAL A 101 0.71 -11.17 -11.27
C VAL A 101 0.60 -9.96 -10.35
N PHE A 102 0.22 -8.81 -10.93
CA PHE A 102 -0.07 -7.58 -10.20
C PHE A 102 -1.55 -7.25 -10.22
N ALA A 103 -2.08 -6.88 -9.07
CA ALA A 103 -3.35 -6.17 -8.95
C ALA A 103 -3.06 -4.67 -9.10
N LEU A 104 -3.15 -4.19 -10.34
CA LEU A 104 -2.92 -2.79 -10.70
C LEU A 104 -4.17 -1.96 -10.38
N GLY A 105 -3.99 -0.89 -9.60
CA GLY A 105 -5.07 -0.01 -9.19
C GLY A 105 -4.60 1.39 -8.80
N GLY A 106 -5.51 2.20 -8.29
CA GLY A 106 -5.24 3.60 -7.93
C GLY A 106 -5.48 4.56 -9.08
N ASN A 107 -4.64 5.59 -9.20
CA ASN A 107 -4.74 6.63 -10.23
C ASN A 107 -4.08 6.18 -11.54
N VAL A 108 -4.68 5.22 -12.23
CA VAL A 108 -4.24 4.70 -13.52
C VAL A 108 -5.46 4.46 -14.40
N ASN A 109 -5.35 4.60 -15.73
CA ASN A 109 -6.49 4.50 -16.63
C ASN A 109 -7.09 3.09 -16.68
N ASN A 110 -6.24 2.05 -16.76
CA ASN A 110 -6.67 0.66 -16.83
C ASN A 110 -6.33 -0.05 -15.52
N VAL A 111 -7.34 -0.43 -14.76
CA VAL A 111 -7.20 -1.19 -13.52
C VAL A 111 -7.53 -2.67 -13.77
N GLY A 112 -6.85 -3.57 -13.06
CA GLY A 112 -7.10 -5.02 -13.19
C GLY A 112 -5.92 -5.87 -12.80
N LEU A 113 -6.01 -7.17 -13.14
CA LEU A 113 -4.90 -8.09 -12.96
C LEU A 113 -4.01 -8.09 -14.21
N VAL A 114 -2.71 -7.95 -13.98
CA VAL A 114 -1.69 -7.90 -15.03
C VAL A 114 -0.60 -8.91 -14.70
N GLU A 115 -0.33 -9.83 -15.62
CA GLU A 115 0.82 -10.74 -15.51
C GLU A 115 1.96 -10.23 -16.40
N VAL A 116 3.13 -10.06 -15.81
CA VAL A 116 4.33 -9.58 -16.51
C VAL A 116 5.55 -10.43 -16.14
N PRO A 117 6.54 -10.54 -17.05
CA PRO A 117 7.84 -11.11 -16.71
C PRO A 117 8.47 -10.34 -15.55
N MET A 118 9.16 -11.06 -14.65
CA MET A 118 10.00 -10.41 -13.65
C MET A 118 11.05 -9.55 -14.33
N GLY A 119 11.24 -8.32 -13.82
CA GLY A 119 12.15 -7.33 -14.41
C GLY A 119 11.49 -6.36 -15.38
N THR A 120 10.19 -6.52 -15.70
CA THR A 120 9.40 -5.45 -16.36
C THR A 120 9.48 -4.19 -15.51
N THR A 121 9.69 -3.04 -16.12
CA THR A 121 9.82 -1.78 -15.38
C THR A 121 8.48 -1.27 -14.86
N LEU A 122 8.52 -0.50 -13.78
CA LEU A 122 7.31 0.15 -13.27
C LEU A 122 6.69 1.07 -14.33
N ARG A 123 7.51 1.71 -15.18
CA ARG A 123 7.06 2.56 -16.27
C ARG A 123 6.20 1.78 -17.26
N GLU A 124 6.69 0.64 -17.75
CA GLU A 124 5.94 -0.21 -18.69
C GLU A 124 4.60 -0.65 -18.10
N ILE A 125 4.59 -1.04 -16.82
CA ILE A 125 3.34 -1.45 -16.14
C ILE A 125 2.35 -0.28 -16.04
N VAL A 126 2.80 0.92 -15.65
CA VAL A 126 1.92 2.07 -15.43
C VAL A 126 1.45 2.69 -16.75
N TYR A 127 2.37 2.87 -17.73
CA TYR A 127 2.05 3.63 -18.93
C TYR A 127 1.63 2.76 -20.11
N ASP A 128 2.37 1.68 -20.39
CA ASP A 128 2.09 0.86 -21.58
C ASP A 128 0.91 -0.07 -21.35
N ILE A 129 0.83 -0.69 -20.16
CA ILE A 129 -0.26 -1.60 -19.79
C ILE A 129 -1.40 -0.83 -19.11
N GLY A 130 -1.08 -0.03 -18.11
CA GLY A 130 -2.04 0.75 -17.33
C GLY A 130 -2.63 1.96 -18.07
N GLY A 131 -2.09 2.33 -19.23
CA GLY A 131 -2.58 3.45 -20.04
C GLY A 131 -2.28 4.83 -19.44
N GLY A 132 -1.35 4.92 -18.48
CA GLY A 132 -0.90 6.17 -17.86
C GLY A 132 -1.86 6.74 -16.82
N ILE A 133 -1.57 7.97 -16.41
CA ILE A 133 -2.31 8.67 -15.35
C ILE A 133 -3.51 9.40 -15.95
N PRO A 134 -4.73 9.27 -15.37
CA PRO A 134 -5.93 9.90 -15.90
C PRO A 134 -5.88 11.44 -15.81
N ASN A 135 -6.69 12.09 -16.65
CA ASN A 135 -6.93 13.55 -16.63
C ASN A 135 -5.68 14.42 -16.84
N GLY A 136 -4.64 13.90 -17.51
CA GLY A 136 -3.41 14.63 -17.78
C GLY A 136 -2.59 14.98 -16.54
N ARG A 137 -2.83 14.29 -15.42
CA ARG A 137 -2.06 14.47 -14.18
C ARG A 137 -0.71 13.78 -14.26
N GLU A 138 0.17 14.13 -13.32
CA GLU A 138 1.48 13.53 -13.23
C GLU A 138 1.51 12.32 -12.27
N PHE A 139 2.30 11.32 -12.64
CA PHE A 139 2.65 10.24 -11.73
C PHE A 139 3.45 10.81 -10.55
N LYS A 140 3.03 10.51 -9.34
CA LYS A 140 3.75 10.89 -8.11
C LYS A 140 4.51 9.73 -7.54
N ALA A 141 3.84 8.61 -7.34
CA ALA A 141 4.42 7.42 -6.73
C ALA A 141 3.57 6.17 -7.02
N ALA A 142 4.15 5.00 -6.76
CA ALA A 142 3.42 3.75 -6.66
C ALA A 142 3.77 3.01 -5.38
N GLN A 143 2.80 2.35 -4.77
CA GLN A 143 3.00 1.48 -3.62
C GLN A 143 2.97 0.03 -4.08
N THR A 144 4.06 -0.72 -3.84
CA THR A 144 4.12 -2.16 -4.05
C THR A 144 4.07 -2.90 -2.72
N GLY A 145 3.67 -4.17 -2.74
CA GLY A 145 3.66 -5.03 -1.56
C GLY A 145 2.61 -4.67 -0.50
N GLY A 146 1.63 -3.80 -0.85
CA GLY A 146 0.56 -3.38 0.05
C GLY A 146 1.10 -2.73 1.34
N PRO A 147 0.50 -3.01 2.51
CA PRO A 147 0.89 -2.40 3.78
C PRO A 147 2.27 -2.81 4.28
N SER A 148 2.86 -3.85 3.72
CA SER A 148 4.20 -4.33 4.07
C SER A 148 5.29 -3.79 3.15
N GLY A 149 4.91 -3.19 2.02
CA GLY A 149 5.84 -2.69 1.01
C GLY A 149 6.23 -1.23 1.20
N GLY A 150 6.85 -0.67 0.17
CA GLY A 150 7.33 0.70 0.16
C GLY A 150 6.79 1.51 -1.01
N CYS A 151 6.82 2.82 -0.83
CA CYS A 151 6.46 3.79 -1.85
C CYS A 151 7.63 3.98 -2.83
N ILE A 152 7.35 3.91 -4.12
CA ILE A 152 8.31 4.07 -5.23
C ILE A 152 8.01 5.41 -5.91
N PRO A 153 8.86 6.42 -5.79
CA PRO A 153 8.62 7.75 -6.37
C PRO A 153 8.96 7.79 -7.88
N LYS A 154 8.66 8.93 -8.51
CA LYS A 154 8.81 9.16 -9.97
C LYS A 154 10.23 8.89 -10.48
N GLU A 155 11.25 9.20 -9.70
CA GLU A 155 12.65 8.97 -10.06
C GLU A 155 13.02 7.47 -10.21
N HIS A 156 12.20 6.58 -9.68
CA HIS A 156 12.38 5.13 -9.76
C HIS A 156 11.39 4.43 -10.72
N LEU A 157 10.76 5.16 -11.64
CA LEU A 157 9.85 4.58 -12.63
C LEU A 157 10.51 3.52 -13.52
N ASP A 158 11.79 3.67 -13.81
CA ASP A 158 12.56 2.75 -14.66
C ASP A 158 13.21 1.59 -13.86
N THR A 159 12.89 1.48 -12.57
CA THR A 159 13.35 0.34 -11.75
C THR A 159 12.68 -0.94 -12.23
N PRO A 160 13.46 -2.00 -12.54
CA PRO A 160 12.91 -3.32 -12.80
C PRO A 160 12.12 -3.84 -11.60
N ILE A 161 10.96 -4.39 -11.86
CA ILE A 161 10.14 -5.00 -10.80
C ILE A 161 10.62 -6.43 -10.59
N ASP A 162 11.63 -6.57 -9.74
CA ASP A 162 12.16 -7.82 -9.23
C ASP A 162 12.49 -7.72 -7.72
N TYR A 163 12.82 -8.84 -7.08
CA TYR A 163 13.00 -8.87 -5.62
C TYR A 163 14.18 -8.03 -5.15
N GLU A 164 15.30 -8.07 -5.86
CA GLU A 164 16.53 -7.37 -5.49
C GLU A 164 16.42 -5.86 -5.74
N SER A 165 15.92 -5.49 -6.92
CA SER A 165 15.78 -4.08 -7.31
C SER A 165 14.79 -3.33 -6.42
N LEU A 166 13.65 -3.95 -6.10
CA LEU A 166 12.67 -3.37 -5.17
C LEU A 166 13.25 -3.23 -3.75
N LYS A 167 13.99 -4.23 -3.28
CA LYS A 167 14.63 -4.17 -1.97
C LYS A 167 15.69 -3.07 -1.89
N ALA A 168 16.47 -2.87 -2.96
CA ALA A 168 17.51 -1.84 -3.02
C ALA A 168 16.95 -0.41 -2.86
N ILE A 169 15.75 -0.14 -3.37
CA ILE A 169 15.08 1.15 -3.21
C ILE A 169 14.23 1.26 -1.94
N GLY A 170 14.18 0.21 -1.11
CA GLY A 170 13.41 0.19 0.16
C GLY A 170 11.95 -0.20 0.01
N SER A 171 11.61 -0.88 -1.09
CA SER A 171 10.29 -1.47 -1.31
C SER A 171 10.35 -3.01 -1.26
N MET A 172 9.25 -3.69 -1.55
CA MET A 172 9.18 -5.13 -1.67
C MET A 172 8.09 -5.56 -2.66
N MET A 173 8.24 -6.75 -3.22
CA MET A 173 7.28 -7.31 -4.16
C MET A 173 5.91 -7.58 -3.50
N GLY A 174 5.92 -8.20 -2.33
CA GLY A 174 4.72 -8.67 -1.67
C GLY A 174 3.91 -9.65 -2.51
N SER A 175 2.58 -9.62 -2.35
CA SER A 175 1.66 -10.48 -3.10
C SER A 175 1.25 -9.94 -4.48
N GLY A 176 1.83 -8.83 -4.93
CA GLY A 176 1.53 -8.24 -6.24
C GLY A 176 0.51 -7.09 -6.19
N GLY A 177 0.21 -6.54 -5.03
CA GLY A 177 -0.54 -5.28 -4.97
C GLY A 177 0.30 -4.12 -5.51
N LEU A 178 -0.23 -3.38 -6.49
CA LEU A 178 0.42 -2.21 -7.10
C LEU A 178 -0.59 -1.07 -7.19
N ILE A 179 -0.43 -0.06 -6.34
CA ILE A 179 -1.33 1.09 -6.26
C ILE A 179 -0.60 2.33 -6.77
N VAL A 180 -1.10 2.87 -7.86
CA VAL A 180 -0.55 4.07 -8.51
C VAL A 180 -1.18 5.32 -7.93
N MET A 181 -0.38 6.36 -7.72
CA MET A 181 -0.78 7.64 -7.15
C MET A 181 -0.33 8.80 -8.04
N ASP A 182 -1.22 9.75 -8.23
CA ASP A 182 -0.94 11.00 -8.92
C ASP A 182 -0.55 12.14 -7.95
N ASP A 183 -0.32 13.32 -8.50
CA ASP A 183 0.07 14.54 -7.78
C ASP A 183 -0.95 15.04 -6.75
N THR A 184 -2.20 14.54 -6.76
CA THR A 184 -3.23 14.92 -5.78
C THR A 184 -3.12 14.16 -4.46
N LYS A 185 -2.22 13.17 -4.35
CA LYS A 185 -2.10 12.33 -3.17
C LYS A 185 -1.13 12.90 -2.14
N CYS A 186 -1.55 12.92 -0.88
CA CYS A 186 -0.72 13.29 0.26
C CYS A 186 0.04 12.07 0.78
N MET A 187 1.36 12.12 0.79
CA MET A 187 2.20 11.00 1.24
C MET A 187 2.13 10.77 2.75
N VAL A 188 1.82 11.80 3.54
CA VAL A 188 1.57 11.65 4.99
C VAL A 188 0.27 10.91 5.25
N CYS A 189 -0.81 11.24 4.50
CA CYS A 189 -2.07 10.50 4.55
C CYS A 189 -1.91 9.06 4.08
N LEU A 190 -1.11 8.82 3.05
CA LEU A 190 -0.81 7.48 2.56
C LEU A 190 -0.13 6.62 3.65
N ALA A 191 0.93 7.17 4.27
CA ALA A 191 1.63 6.50 5.36
C ALA A 191 0.67 6.18 6.53
N LYS A 192 -0.19 7.14 6.91
CA LYS A 192 -1.22 6.96 7.92
C LYS A 192 -2.18 5.83 7.56
N PHE A 193 -2.68 5.80 6.33
CA PHE A 193 -3.62 4.78 5.84
C PHE A 193 -3.06 3.36 5.97
N TYR A 194 -1.85 3.12 5.47
CA TYR A 194 -1.23 1.79 5.56
C TYR A 194 -0.91 1.39 7.00
N LEU A 195 -0.46 2.34 7.81
CA LEU A 195 -0.18 2.05 9.20
C LEU A 195 -1.44 1.78 10.02
N GLN A 196 -2.54 2.48 9.73
CA GLN A 196 -3.86 2.23 10.35
C GLN A 196 -4.33 0.80 10.07
N PHE A 197 -4.20 0.34 8.82
CA PHE A 197 -4.47 -1.06 8.48
C PHE A 197 -3.61 -2.02 9.33
N THR A 198 -2.30 -1.78 9.40
CA THR A 198 -1.40 -2.65 10.18
C THR A 198 -1.72 -2.67 11.67
N VAL A 199 -2.13 -1.53 12.23
CA VAL A 199 -2.58 -1.43 13.64
C VAL A 199 -3.82 -2.30 13.87
N SER A 200 -4.80 -2.26 12.95
CA SER A 200 -6.03 -3.07 13.06
C SER A 200 -5.77 -4.56 12.89
N GLU A 201 -4.79 -4.94 12.06
CA GLU A 201 -4.44 -6.34 11.76
C GLU A 201 -3.39 -6.95 12.72
N SER A 202 -2.87 -6.18 13.65
CA SER A 202 -1.91 -6.68 14.64
C SER A 202 -2.52 -7.77 15.53
N CYS A 203 -1.88 -8.93 15.60
CA CYS A 203 -2.32 -10.01 16.52
C CYS A 203 -2.16 -9.66 18.00
N GLY A 204 -1.44 -8.57 18.32
CA GLY A 204 -1.23 -8.09 19.67
C GLY A 204 -0.19 -8.86 20.51
N LYS A 205 0.49 -9.86 19.94
CA LYS A 205 1.43 -10.72 20.70
C LYS A 205 2.66 -9.96 21.20
N CYS A 206 3.35 -9.22 20.33
CA CYS A 206 4.58 -8.53 20.70
C CYS A 206 4.37 -7.02 20.90
N THR A 207 4.99 -6.46 21.93
CA THR A 207 4.87 -5.04 22.31
C THR A 207 5.31 -4.08 21.21
N PRO A 208 6.43 -4.30 20.48
CA PRO A 208 6.86 -3.39 19.42
C PRO A 208 5.79 -3.21 18.33
N CYS A 209 5.16 -4.29 17.88
CA CYS A 209 4.05 -4.21 16.93
C CYS A 209 2.81 -3.59 17.59
N ARG A 210 2.27 -4.19 18.66
CA ARG A 210 1.01 -3.76 19.31
C ARG A 210 1.00 -2.30 19.73
N ILE A 211 2.04 -1.86 20.44
CA ILE A 211 2.11 -0.51 21.01
C ILE A 211 2.85 0.45 20.08
N GLY A 212 3.97 -0.02 19.48
CA GLY A 212 4.81 0.84 18.65
C GLY A 212 4.08 1.34 17.40
N THR A 213 3.39 0.47 16.66
CA THR A 213 2.62 0.88 15.47
C THR A 213 1.49 1.85 15.84
N LYS A 214 0.82 1.65 16.98
CA LYS A 214 -0.19 2.58 17.48
C LYS A 214 0.40 3.97 17.78
N ARG A 215 1.58 4.02 18.41
CA ARG A 215 2.26 5.30 18.70
C ARG A 215 2.71 6.00 17.42
N MET A 216 3.17 5.25 16.42
CA MET A 216 3.46 5.83 15.10
C MET A 216 2.20 6.40 14.45
N LEU A 217 1.07 5.69 14.53
CA LEU A 217 -0.21 6.16 13.99
C LEU A 217 -0.65 7.47 14.64
N GLU A 218 -0.59 7.56 15.97
CA GLU A 218 -0.91 8.79 16.71
C GLU A 218 -0.05 9.98 16.27
N ILE A 219 1.23 9.76 15.95
CA ILE A 219 2.10 10.81 15.40
C ILE A 219 1.63 11.24 14.01
N LEU A 220 1.31 10.30 13.12
CA LEU A 220 0.81 10.62 11.78
C LEU A 220 -0.56 11.32 11.83
N GLU A 221 -1.42 10.95 12.77
CA GLU A 221 -2.69 11.64 13.03
C GLU A 221 -2.48 13.10 13.44
N LYS A 222 -1.53 13.36 14.36
CA LYS A 222 -1.13 14.72 14.75
C LYS A 222 -0.59 15.52 13.58
N LEU A 223 0.26 14.92 12.73
CA LEU A 223 0.77 15.58 11.53
C LEU A 223 -0.36 15.96 10.58
N CYS A 224 -1.33 15.06 10.37
CA CYS A 224 -2.47 15.33 9.48
C CYS A 224 -3.50 16.30 10.09
N SER A 225 -3.58 16.44 11.42
CA SER A 225 -4.48 17.39 12.09
C SER A 225 -3.86 18.78 12.28
N GLY A 226 -2.57 18.97 11.97
CA GLY A 226 -1.86 20.23 12.19
C GLY A 226 -1.28 20.41 13.59
N GLU A 227 -1.48 19.43 14.48
CA GLU A 227 -0.96 19.47 15.86
C GLU A 227 0.48 18.94 15.96
N GLY A 228 0.98 18.29 14.91
CA GLY A 228 2.34 17.76 14.85
C GLY A 228 3.41 18.84 14.79
N ASN A 229 4.63 18.49 15.12
CA ASN A 229 5.80 19.38 15.06
C ASN A 229 7.02 18.64 14.49
N GLU A 230 8.13 19.33 14.29
CA GLU A 230 9.35 18.76 13.70
C GLU A 230 9.92 17.59 14.54
N TYR A 231 9.82 17.66 15.86
CA TYR A 231 10.27 16.58 16.72
C TYR A 231 9.45 15.29 16.54
N ASP A 232 8.19 15.40 16.15
CA ASP A 232 7.34 14.25 15.85
C ASP A 232 7.86 13.48 14.62
N ILE A 233 8.46 14.16 13.62
CA ILE A 233 9.12 13.50 12.47
C ILE A 233 10.31 12.67 12.96
N TYR A 234 11.16 13.22 13.80
CA TYR A 234 12.30 12.49 14.38
C TYR A 234 11.83 11.27 15.20
N ARG A 235 10.80 11.44 16.03
CA ARG A 235 10.23 10.34 16.82
C ARG A 235 9.68 9.24 15.93
N LEU A 236 9.01 9.60 14.83
CA LEU A 236 8.45 8.67 13.86
C LEU A 236 9.56 7.80 13.24
N GLU A 237 10.66 8.39 12.82
CA GLU A 237 11.84 7.67 12.29
C GLU A 237 12.43 6.69 13.31
N LYS A 238 12.64 7.14 14.53
CA LYS A 238 13.20 6.29 15.60
C LYS A 238 12.28 5.12 15.96
N LEU A 239 10.98 5.37 16.08
CA LEU A 239 9.99 4.32 16.34
C LEU A 239 9.94 3.31 15.20
N ALA A 240 9.97 3.76 13.94
CA ALA A 240 9.96 2.91 12.77
C ALA A 240 11.10 1.89 12.80
N VAL A 241 12.33 2.35 13.01
CA VAL A 241 13.53 1.49 13.10
C VAL A 241 13.43 0.50 14.27
N ASN A 242 12.96 0.96 15.42
CA ASN A 242 12.83 0.10 16.60
C ASN A 242 11.79 -1.01 16.39
N ILE A 243 10.61 -0.68 15.84
CA ILE A 243 9.55 -1.65 15.55
C ILE A 243 10.04 -2.68 14.55
N GLN A 244 10.72 -2.25 13.47
CA GLN A 244 11.25 -3.12 12.44
C GLN A 244 12.23 -4.14 13.01
N LYS A 245 13.14 -3.72 13.89
CA LYS A 245 14.19 -4.57 14.46
C LYS A 245 13.72 -5.48 15.59
N SER A 246 12.66 -5.13 16.31
CA SER A 246 12.26 -5.82 17.55
C SER A 246 10.94 -6.59 17.45
N SER A 247 10.22 -6.50 16.34
CA SER A 247 9.00 -7.29 16.13
C SER A 247 9.31 -8.75 15.82
N ILE A 248 8.43 -9.65 16.32
CA ILE A 248 8.65 -11.11 16.21
C ILE A 248 8.44 -11.63 14.78
N CYS A 249 7.48 -11.07 14.02
CA CYS A 249 7.11 -11.58 12.70
C CYS A 249 7.14 -10.49 11.62
N GLY A 250 7.03 -10.93 10.37
CA GLY A 250 7.06 -10.08 9.19
C GLY A 250 6.05 -8.94 9.19
N LEU A 251 4.84 -9.13 9.78
CA LEU A 251 3.84 -8.07 9.87
C LEU A 251 4.40 -6.86 10.63
N GLY A 252 4.91 -7.06 11.85
CA GLY A 252 5.47 -5.96 12.62
C GLY A 252 6.79 -5.43 12.06
N GLN A 253 7.63 -6.31 11.50
CA GLN A 253 8.91 -5.92 10.88
C GLN A 253 8.71 -5.07 9.63
N SER A 254 7.66 -5.28 8.86
CA SER A 254 7.35 -4.53 7.64
C SER A 254 6.35 -3.37 7.83
N ALA A 255 5.61 -3.35 8.93
CA ALA A 255 4.65 -2.28 9.24
C ALA A 255 5.19 -0.85 9.06
N PRO A 256 6.46 -0.55 9.42
CA PRO A 256 7.03 0.78 9.22
C PRO A 256 7.45 1.11 7.79
N ASN A 257 7.48 0.15 6.86
CA ASN A 257 8.03 0.36 5.51
C ASN A 257 7.34 1.50 4.74
N PRO A 258 5.99 1.61 4.69
CA PRO A 258 5.34 2.73 4.04
C PRO A 258 5.73 4.07 4.64
N VAL A 259 5.91 4.14 5.97
CA VAL A 259 6.33 5.35 6.67
C VAL A 259 7.78 5.69 6.35
N ILE A 260 8.68 4.71 6.41
CA ILE A 260 10.12 4.90 6.12
C ILE A 260 10.32 5.37 4.67
N SER A 261 9.65 4.72 3.70
CA SER A 261 9.79 5.06 2.29
C SER A 261 9.20 6.44 1.97
N THR A 262 8.04 6.79 2.51
CA THR A 262 7.47 8.13 2.32
C THR A 262 8.30 9.22 3.00
N LEU A 263 8.85 8.99 4.20
CA LEU A 263 9.79 9.91 4.83
C LEU A 263 11.09 10.07 4.04
N LYS A 264 11.59 8.99 3.42
CA LYS A 264 12.80 9.02 2.60
C LYS A 264 12.63 9.89 1.36
N TYR A 265 11.53 9.68 0.63
CA TYR A 265 11.34 10.27 -0.70
C TYR A 265 10.48 11.56 -0.70
N PHE A 266 9.63 11.75 0.31
CA PHE A 266 8.69 12.88 0.41
C PHE A 266 8.81 13.63 1.74
N ARG A 267 10.05 13.74 2.26
CA ARG A 267 10.32 14.38 3.55
C ARG A 267 9.75 15.80 3.64
N GLU A 268 9.75 16.51 2.52
CA GLU A 268 9.25 17.89 2.46
C GLU A 268 7.74 17.96 2.77
N GLU A 269 6.95 16.99 2.34
CA GLU A 269 5.53 16.96 2.70
C GLU A 269 5.32 16.80 4.22
N PHE A 270 6.15 15.98 4.88
CA PHE A 270 6.12 15.85 6.33
C PHE A 270 6.49 17.16 7.04
N ARG A 271 7.49 17.90 6.52
CA ARG A 271 7.87 19.21 7.05
C ARG A 271 6.75 20.24 6.86
N GLN A 272 6.13 20.28 5.70
CA GLN A 272 4.99 21.16 5.45
C GLN A 272 3.84 20.90 6.43
N HIS A 273 3.52 19.64 6.71
CA HIS A 273 2.51 19.28 7.71
C HIS A 273 2.94 19.66 9.14
N ALA A 274 4.21 19.44 9.49
CA ALA A 274 4.71 19.66 10.83
C ALA A 274 4.98 21.15 11.17
N ILE A 275 5.52 21.91 10.23
CA ILE A 275 6.02 23.27 10.45
C ILE A 275 5.10 24.30 9.80
N GLU A 276 4.83 24.18 8.50
CA GLU A 276 4.07 25.16 7.73
C GLU A 276 2.55 25.03 7.94
N LYS A 277 2.12 23.91 8.52
CA LYS A 277 0.69 23.59 8.74
C LYS A 277 -0.10 23.62 7.44
N GLU A 278 0.46 23.03 6.39
CA GLU A 278 -0.10 23.02 5.05
C GLU A 278 -0.12 21.60 4.46
N CYS A 279 -1.18 21.25 3.75
CA CYS A 279 -1.28 20.05 2.92
C CYS A 279 -1.55 20.47 1.47
N LYS A 280 -0.51 20.52 0.63
CA LYS A 280 -0.65 20.91 -0.78
C LYS A 280 -1.57 20.00 -1.59
N ALA A 281 -1.64 18.72 -1.22
CA ALA A 281 -2.57 17.76 -1.83
C ALA A 281 -4.03 17.94 -1.36
N MET A 282 -4.29 18.81 -0.38
CA MET A 282 -5.60 19.13 0.19
C MET A 282 -6.37 17.94 0.77
N GLU A 283 -5.73 16.78 0.96
CA GLU A 283 -6.34 15.59 1.57
C GLU A 283 -6.49 15.73 3.09
N CYS A 284 -5.55 16.42 3.75
CA CYS A 284 -5.63 16.73 5.18
C CYS A 284 -6.52 17.95 5.41
N LYS A 285 -7.80 17.74 5.66
CA LYS A 285 -8.79 18.83 5.80
C LYS A 285 -8.40 19.90 6.80
N ALA A 286 -7.75 19.54 7.90
CA ALA A 286 -7.29 20.50 8.91
C ALA A 286 -6.20 21.45 8.36
N LEU A 287 -5.40 20.98 7.42
CA LEU A 287 -4.26 21.68 6.83
C LEU A 287 -4.53 22.20 5.42
N ALA A 288 -5.66 21.83 4.80
CA ALA A 288 -6.03 22.33 3.49
C ALA A 288 -6.37 23.83 3.59
N LYS A 289 -5.70 24.65 2.80
CA LYS A 289 -6.03 26.05 2.64
C LYS A 289 -6.61 26.24 1.25
N ILE A 290 -7.85 26.72 1.18
CA ILE A 290 -8.47 27.07 -0.10
C ILE A 290 -8.41 28.59 -0.19
N GLU A 291 -7.69 29.09 -1.18
CA GLU A 291 -7.49 30.52 -1.39
C GLU A 291 -7.99 30.96 -2.76
N ILE A 292 -8.26 32.23 -2.90
CA ILE A 292 -8.68 32.84 -4.18
C ILE A 292 -7.51 33.67 -4.68
N ASP A 293 -7.00 33.31 -5.84
CA ASP A 293 -6.03 34.09 -6.60
C ASP A 293 -6.71 35.39 -7.07
N GLU A 294 -6.32 36.51 -6.47
CA GLU A 294 -6.93 37.81 -6.73
C GLU A 294 -6.71 38.28 -8.17
N ASP A 295 -5.60 37.91 -8.80
CA ASP A 295 -5.27 38.31 -10.18
C ASP A 295 -6.18 37.60 -11.18
N LYS A 296 -6.48 36.35 -10.94
CA LYS A 296 -7.40 35.55 -11.77
C LYS A 296 -8.87 35.81 -11.45
N CYS A 297 -9.19 36.24 -10.24
CA CYS A 297 -10.57 36.46 -9.80
C CYS A 297 -11.23 37.60 -10.58
N LYS A 298 -12.34 37.32 -11.26
CA LYS A 298 -13.15 38.31 -11.99
C LYS A 298 -14.37 38.79 -11.19
N ALA A 299 -14.42 38.55 -9.88
CA ALA A 299 -15.49 38.98 -8.98
C ALA A 299 -16.91 38.54 -9.40
N CYS A 300 -17.04 37.45 -10.17
CA CYS A 300 -18.35 37.01 -10.73
C CYS A 300 -19.32 36.47 -9.67
N GLY A 301 -18.87 36.15 -8.46
CA GLY A 301 -19.73 35.73 -7.34
C GLY A 301 -20.25 34.29 -7.40
N LEU A 302 -19.95 33.49 -8.42
CA LEU A 302 -20.42 32.11 -8.55
C LEU A 302 -19.95 31.21 -7.38
N CYS A 303 -18.70 31.35 -6.96
CA CYS A 303 -18.15 30.61 -5.81
C CYS A 303 -18.90 30.95 -4.51
N GLN A 304 -19.23 32.23 -4.31
CA GLN A 304 -20.01 32.71 -3.15
C GLN A 304 -21.41 32.13 -3.14
N LYS A 305 -22.11 32.19 -4.29
CA LYS A 305 -23.48 31.64 -4.45
C LYS A 305 -23.55 30.15 -4.18
N ASN A 306 -22.50 29.41 -4.56
CA ASN A 306 -22.44 27.95 -4.43
C ASN A 306 -21.81 27.48 -3.11
N CYS A 307 -21.41 28.39 -2.22
CA CYS A 307 -20.82 28.02 -0.95
C CYS A 307 -21.89 27.58 0.07
N PRO A 308 -21.92 26.31 0.49
CA PRO A 308 -22.99 25.80 1.37
C PRO A 308 -22.97 26.40 2.77
N VAL A 309 -21.84 26.97 3.19
CA VAL A 309 -21.66 27.55 4.54
C VAL A 309 -21.42 29.08 4.50
N ASN A 310 -21.61 29.71 3.35
CA ASN A 310 -21.39 31.14 3.15
C ASN A 310 -20.01 31.64 3.65
N ALA A 311 -18.98 30.86 3.45
CA ALA A 311 -17.61 31.19 3.86
C ALA A 311 -16.90 32.15 2.89
N ILE A 312 -17.50 32.51 1.74
CA ILE A 312 -16.88 33.37 0.74
C ILE A 312 -17.48 34.78 0.85
N GLU A 313 -16.59 35.73 1.11
CA GLU A 313 -16.95 37.12 1.37
C GLU A 313 -16.52 38.01 0.20
N GLY A 314 -17.15 39.19 0.05
CA GLY A 314 -16.95 40.20 -0.99
C GLY A 314 -18.24 40.71 -1.56
N LYS A 315 -18.34 42.00 -1.93
CA LYS A 315 -19.55 42.65 -2.47
C LYS A 315 -19.28 43.24 -3.87
N GLY A 316 -20.30 43.24 -4.69
CA GLY A 316 -20.25 43.87 -6.01
C GLY A 316 -19.07 43.43 -6.86
N ARG A 317 -18.19 44.34 -7.21
CA ARG A 317 -16.97 44.10 -8.01
C ARG A 317 -15.74 43.80 -7.19
N ASP A 318 -15.84 43.67 -5.87
CA ASP A 318 -14.71 43.35 -5.03
C ASP A 318 -14.23 41.92 -5.29
N LYS A 319 -12.95 41.71 -5.20
CA LYS A 319 -12.36 40.36 -5.20
C LYS A 319 -12.96 39.55 -4.06
N ARG A 320 -13.14 38.26 -4.30
CA ARG A 320 -13.68 37.34 -3.28
C ARG A 320 -12.53 36.79 -2.43
N HIS A 321 -12.80 36.59 -1.14
CA HIS A 321 -11.89 35.90 -0.23
C HIS A 321 -12.65 34.88 0.60
N ILE A 322 -11.93 33.90 1.09
CA ILE A 322 -12.49 32.78 1.84
C ILE A 322 -12.19 32.95 3.32
N ASN A 323 -13.22 33.05 4.13
CA ASN A 323 -13.11 32.97 5.57
C ASN A 323 -12.77 31.53 5.97
N GLN A 324 -11.51 31.30 6.36
CA GLN A 324 -11.01 29.95 6.67
C GLN A 324 -11.69 29.31 7.88
N ASP A 325 -12.16 30.12 8.84
CA ASP A 325 -12.84 29.64 10.06
C ASP A 325 -14.25 29.09 9.74
N LYS A 326 -14.92 29.65 8.73
CA LYS A 326 -16.21 29.18 8.27
C LYS A 326 -16.11 28.10 7.21
N CYS A 327 -14.97 27.97 6.54
CA CYS A 327 -14.78 27.08 5.40
C CYS A 327 -14.71 25.62 5.81
N ILE A 328 -15.67 24.81 5.37
CA ILE A 328 -15.66 23.34 5.58
C ILE A 328 -14.84 22.57 4.55
N LYS A 329 -14.12 23.27 3.68
CA LYS A 329 -13.16 22.71 2.69
C LYS A 329 -13.77 21.65 1.75
N CYS A 330 -15.03 21.87 1.35
CA CYS A 330 -15.80 20.98 0.47
C CYS A 330 -15.42 21.07 -1.01
N THR A 331 -14.50 21.95 -1.40
CA THR A 331 -14.01 22.19 -2.77
C THR A 331 -15.05 22.62 -3.81
N THR A 332 -16.31 22.86 -3.43
CA THR A 332 -17.37 23.27 -4.35
C THR A 332 -17.03 24.56 -5.10
N CYS A 333 -16.40 25.53 -4.41
CA CYS A 333 -15.95 26.78 -5.01
C CYS A 333 -14.90 26.60 -6.10
N ILE A 334 -13.96 25.65 -5.94
CA ILE A 334 -12.92 25.32 -6.92
C ILE A 334 -13.60 24.85 -8.22
N ARG A 335 -14.53 23.88 -8.09
CA ARG A 335 -15.28 23.33 -9.24
C ARG A 335 -16.22 24.35 -9.89
N SER A 336 -16.69 25.34 -9.14
CA SER A 336 -17.61 26.35 -9.63
C SER A 336 -16.92 27.55 -10.29
N CYS A 337 -15.60 27.68 -10.19
CA CYS A 337 -14.86 28.83 -10.70
C CYS A 337 -14.50 28.65 -12.18
N PRO A 338 -15.12 29.37 -13.12
CA PRO A 338 -14.82 29.22 -14.55
C PRO A 338 -13.47 29.87 -14.93
N PHE A 339 -12.87 30.63 -14.02
CA PHE A 339 -11.57 31.30 -14.21
C PHE A 339 -10.40 30.56 -13.57
N HIS A 340 -10.67 29.40 -12.97
CA HIS A 340 -9.68 28.63 -12.20
C HIS A 340 -8.87 29.49 -11.21
N ALA A 341 -9.54 30.45 -10.56
CA ALA A 341 -8.96 31.39 -9.61
C ALA A 341 -8.97 30.87 -8.17
N ILE A 342 -9.34 29.61 -7.92
CA ILE A 342 -9.47 29.03 -6.57
C ILE A 342 -8.71 27.73 -6.52
N GLY A 343 -7.80 27.64 -5.55
CA GLY A 343 -6.96 26.45 -5.34
C GLY A 343 -6.55 26.30 -3.89
#